data_20ae59e4fbf807f058032d19c3d766a6
#
_entry.id   20ae59e4fbf807f058032d19c3d766a6
#
_cell.length_a   1.000
_cell.length_b   1.000
_cell.length_c   1.000
_cell.angle_alpha   90.00
_cell.angle_beta   90.00
_cell.angle_gamma   90.00
#
_symmetry.space_group_name_H-M   'P 1'
#
loop_
_entity.id
_entity.type
_entity.pdbx_description
1 polymer ?
#
loop_
_entity_poly.entity_id
_entity_poly.type
_entity_poly.pdbx_seq_one_letter_code
_entity_poly.pdbx_strand_id
1 'polypeptide(L)'
;LVARKLNLNEFEEWITQEQNGYKCQVPEYRNIAGEIKAWNPYHGWIPMVLSADIADMISKMPLSTSISELQDVYNSSDSTIALSVNGKLTEWFNEHTDFMPTKYQFFSSKSELYRIMSTVRNKILDWALLLDENGIVGEGMTFTDVEKKTAQNTQVINNYTNNFYAEVSEIDVQQGK
;
A
#
# COMPACT_ATOMS: atom_id res chain seq x y z
N LEU A 1 10.54 16.35 -4.02
CA LEU A 1 11.23 17.64 -4.06
C LEU A 1 11.22 18.35 -2.69
N VAL A 2 10.02 18.64 -2.11
CA VAL A 2 9.89 19.34 -0.81
C VAL A 2 10.59 18.55 0.30
N ALA A 3 10.33 17.26 0.45
CA ALA A 3 10.95 16.41 1.45
C ALA A 3 12.50 16.47 1.42
N ARG A 4 13.06 16.40 0.21
CA ARG A 4 14.52 16.55 -0.01
C ARG A 4 15.05 17.92 0.42
N LYS A 5 14.34 18.99 0.10
CA LYS A 5 14.73 20.36 0.44
C LYS A 5 14.65 20.61 1.95
N LEU A 6 13.75 19.91 2.65
CA LEU A 6 13.60 19.95 4.11
C LEU A 6 14.51 18.92 4.82
N ASN A 7 15.23 18.06 4.06
CA ASN A 7 16.05 16.95 4.57
C ASN A 7 15.25 15.94 5.42
N LEU A 8 14.04 15.62 4.98
CA LEU A 8 13.17 14.61 5.59
C LEU A 8 13.36 13.27 4.87
N ASN A 9 14.43 12.56 5.20
CA ASN A 9 14.92 11.40 4.45
C ASN A 9 13.92 10.24 4.42
N GLU A 10 13.25 9.93 5.52
CA GLU A 10 12.27 8.84 5.60
C GLU A 10 11.04 9.08 4.72
N PHE A 11 10.56 10.33 4.69
CA PHE A 11 9.46 10.71 3.81
C PHE A 11 9.88 10.68 2.33
N GLU A 12 11.11 11.12 2.04
CA GLU A 12 11.66 11.04 0.68
C GLU A 12 11.79 9.58 0.22
N GLU A 13 12.25 8.69 1.09
CA GLU A 13 12.34 7.27 0.81
C GLU A 13 10.97 6.65 0.55
N TRP A 14 9.98 6.93 1.40
CA TRP A 14 8.61 6.46 1.20
C TRP A 14 8.04 6.94 -0.14
N ILE A 15 8.15 8.24 -0.48
CA ILE A 15 7.69 8.76 -1.78
C ILE A 15 8.41 8.05 -2.94
N THR A 16 9.71 7.80 -2.80
CA THR A 16 10.50 7.11 -3.82
C THR A 16 10.01 5.69 -4.04
N GLN A 17 9.66 4.98 -2.99
CA GLN A 17 9.08 3.64 -3.06
C GLN A 17 7.66 3.66 -3.65
N GLU A 18 6.83 4.65 -3.31
CA GLU A 18 5.51 4.83 -3.93
C GLU A 18 5.62 5.07 -5.45
N GLN A 19 6.60 5.84 -5.89
CA GLN A 19 6.82 6.16 -7.30
C GLN A 19 7.46 5.02 -8.11
N ASN A 20 8.36 4.25 -7.51
CA ASN A 20 9.17 3.26 -8.23
C ASN A 20 8.85 1.80 -7.87
N GLY A 21 7.94 1.59 -6.92
CA GLY A 21 7.61 0.28 -6.37
C GLY A 21 8.51 -0.10 -5.19
N TYR A 22 8.03 -1.03 -4.39
CA TYR A 22 8.65 -1.54 -3.18
C TYR A 22 9.52 -2.76 -3.49
N LYS A 23 10.76 -2.76 -3.02
CA LYS A 23 11.70 -3.89 -3.17
C LYS A 23 11.68 -4.86 -2.00
N CYS A 24 11.16 -4.42 -0.87
CA CYS A 24 11.10 -5.17 0.37
C CYS A 24 9.66 -5.26 0.87
N GLN A 25 9.47 -5.19 2.18
CA GLN A 25 8.16 -5.18 2.80
C GLN A 25 7.37 -3.94 2.39
N VAL A 26 6.10 -4.13 2.06
CA VAL A 26 5.18 -3.03 1.77
C VAL A 26 4.46 -2.56 3.04
N PRO A 27 4.03 -1.29 3.13
CA PRO A 27 3.14 -0.83 4.18
C PRO A 27 1.82 -1.60 4.20
N GLU A 28 1.18 -1.73 5.38
CA GLU A 28 -0.06 -2.52 5.53
C GLU A 28 -1.18 -2.07 4.57
N TYR A 29 -1.31 -0.77 4.31
CA TYR A 29 -2.32 -0.27 3.35
C TYR A 29 -2.11 -0.74 1.91
N ARG A 30 -0.94 -1.29 1.58
CA ARG A 30 -0.61 -1.89 0.28
C ARG A 30 -1.08 -3.35 0.15
N ASN A 31 -1.54 -3.97 1.24
CA ASN A 31 -2.16 -5.28 1.18
C ASN A 31 -3.60 -5.13 0.71
N ILE A 32 -3.96 -5.83 -0.37
CA ILE A 32 -5.31 -5.87 -0.90
C ILE A 32 -6.03 -7.14 -0.45
N ALA A 33 -7.31 -7.02 -0.13
CA ALA A 33 -8.15 -8.17 0.18
C ALA A 33 -8.65 -8.86 -1.09
N GLY A 34 -8.77 -10.18 -1.05
CA GLY A 34 -9.26 -10.96 -2.19
C GLY A 34 -9.33 -12.45 -1.91
N GLU A 35 -9.48 -13.23 -2.96
CA GLU A 35 -9.56 -14.69 -2.90
C GLU A 35 -8.74 -15.34 -4.00
N ILE A 36 -8.18 -16.51 -3.71
CA ILE A 36 -7.52 -17.34 -4.73
C ILE A 36 -8.54 -18.26 -5.38
N LYS A 37 -8.53 -18.30 -6.72
CA LYS A 37 -9.33 -19.24 -7.51
C LYS A 37 -8.42 -20.17 -8.29
N ALA A 38 -8.91 -21.41 -8.47
CA ALA A 38 -8.28 -22.42 -9.30
C ALA A 38 -8.92 -22.43 -10.69
N TRP A 39 -8.12 -22.72 -11.70
CA TRP A 39 -8.62 -22.87 -13.07
C TRP A 39 -9.20 -24.26 -13.29
N ASN A 40 -10.46 -24.31 -13.69
CA ASN A 40 -11.13 -25.55 -14.13
C ASN A 40 -11.36 -25.48 -15.64
N PRO A 41 -10.91 -26.49 -16.43
CA PRO A 41 -11.04 -26.47 -17.89
C PRO A 41 -12.48 -26.37 -18.41
N TYR A 42 -13.47 -26.80 -17.61
CA TYR A 42 -14.89 -26.81 -17.98
C TYR A 42 -15.69 -25.63 -17.45
N HIS A 43 -15.25 -25.05 -16.31
CA HIS A 43 -16.00 -24.02 -15.59
C HIS A 43 -15.24 -22.70 -15.46
N GLY A 44 -14.00 -22.61 -15.95
CA GLY A 44 -13.16 -21.43 -15.79
C GLY A 44 -12.63 -21.29 -14.35
N TRP A 45 -12.53 -20.06 -13.87
CA TRP A 45 -12.03 -19.77 -12.52
C TRP A 45 -13.09 -20.11 -11.46
N ILE A 46 -12.80 -21.10 -10.62
CA ILE A 46 -13.69 -21.57 -9.55
C ILE A 46 -13.10 -21.24 -8.16
N PRO A 47 -13.92 -20.90 -7.17
CA PRO A 47 -13.48 -20.73 -5.80
C PRO A 47 -12.83 -22.01 -5.25
N MET A 48 -11.82 -21.83 -4.39
CA MET A 48 -11.22 -22.93 -3.66
C MET A 48 -11.95 -23.15 -2.33
N VAL A 49 -12.15 -24.41 -1.96
CA VAL A 49 -12.64 -24.78 -0.62
C VAL A 49 -11.40 -25.04 0.24
N LEU A 50 -11.14 -24.15 1.18
CA LEU A 50 -9.98 -24.16 2.07
C LEU A 50 -10.43 -24.18 3.53
N SER A 51 -9.56 -24.62 4.44
CA SER A 51 -9.79 -24.40 5.86
C SER A 51 -9.75 -22.89 6.19
N ALA A 52 -10.44 -22.48 7.24
CA ALA A 52 -10.49 -21.07 7.65
C ALA A 52 -9.08 -20.47 7.84
N ASP A 53 -8.17 -21.20 8.48
CA ASP A 53 -6.80 -20.75 8.74
C ASP A 53 -6.01 -20.47 7.45
N ILE A 54 -6.16 -21.35 6.43
CA ILE A 54 -5.50 -21.17 5.13
C ILE A 54 -6.17 -20.02 4.37
N ALA A 55 -7.50 -19.95 4.38
CA ALA A 55 -8.25 -18.88 3.72
C ALA A 55 -7.84 -17.50 4.26
N ASP A 56 -7.73 -17.34 5.58
CA ASP A 56 -7.28 -16.11 6.23
C ASP A 56 -5.84 -15.75 5.84
N MET A 57 -4.93 -16.72 5.84
CA MET A 57 -3.52 -16.51 5.48
C MET A 57 -3.34 -15.97 4.05
N ILE A 58 -4.19 -16.42 3.11
CA ILE A 58 -4.10 -16.06 1.68
C ILE A 58 -5.15 -15.02 1.25
N SER A 59 -5.91 -14.47 2.21
CA SER A 59 -6.97 -13.48 1.95
C SER A 59 -6.42 -12.11 1.56
N LYS A 60 -5.13 -11.87 1.79
CA LYS A 60 -4.45 -10.61 1.48
C LYS A 60 -3.25 -10.85 0.56
N MET A 61 -3.04 -9.92 -0.38
CA MET A 61 -1.88 -9.92 -1.27
C MET A 61 -1.18 -8.56 -1.24
N PRO A 62 0.15 -8.52 -0.97
CA PRO A 62 0.91 -7.28 -1.00
C PRO A 62 1.12 -6.79 -2.43
N LEU A 63 0.89 -5.51 -2.70
CA LEU A 63 1.15 -4.85 -3.98
C LEU A 63 2.40 -3.99 -3.90
N SER A 64 3.49 -4.50 -4.48
CA SER A 64 4.78 -3.81 -4.51
C SER A 64 4.97 -2.88 -5.71
N THR A 65 4.08 -2.90 -6.70
CA THR A 65 4.14 -2.08 -7.92
C THR A 65 4.01 -0.58 -7.62
N SER A 66 4.51 0.26 -8.52
CA SER A 66 4.43 1.72 -8.38
C SER A 66 2.98 2.23 -8.37
N ILE A 67 2.77 3.42 -7.80
CA ILE A 67 1.43 4.02 -7.77
C ILE A 67 0.89 4.33 -9.18
N SER A 68 1.78 4.62 -10.13
CA SER A 68 1.41 4.84 -11.54
C SER A 68 0.92 3.56 -12.20
N GLU A 69 1.59 2.42 -11.98
CA GLU A 69 1.15 1.13 -12.49
C GLU A 69 -0.20 0.71 -11.88
N LEU A 70 -0.43 0.97 -10.58
CA LEU A 70 -1.74 0.75 -9.97
C LEU A 70 -2.83 1.62 -10.61
N GLN A 71 -2.50 2.88 -10.95
CA GLN A 71 -3.43 3.77 -11.65
C GLN A 71 -3.76 3.26 -13.07
N ASP A 72 -2.78 2.73 -13.79
CA ASP A 72 -2.97 2.16 -15.13
C ASP A 72 -3.84 0.90 -15.07
N VAL A 73 -3.59 0.00 -14.11
CA VAL A 73 -4.44 -1.17 -13.86
C VAL A 73 -5.85 -0.73 -13.48
N TYR A 74 -5.99 0.26 -12.60
CA TYR A 74 -7.28 0.82 -12.23
C TYR A 74 -8.05 1.36 -13.43
N ASN A 75 -7.40 2.07 -14.35
CA ASN A 75 -8.03 2.65 -15.52
C ASN A 75 -8.43 1.60 -16.57
N SER A 76 -7.63 0.54 -16.70
CA SER A 76 -7.81 -0.52 -17.71
C SER A 76 -8.70 -1.68 -17.25
N SER A 77 -8.92 -1.86 -15.94
CA SER A 77 -9.70 -2.96 -15.39
C SER A 77 -11.19 -2.60 -15.29
N ASP A 78 -12.05 -3.62 -15.40
CA ASP A 78 -13.47 -3.51 -15.10
C ASP A 78 -13.71 -3.40 -13.57
N SER A 79 -14.47 -4.29 -12.98
CA SER A 79 -14.74 -4.30 -11.53
C SER A 79 -13.80 -5.21 -10.74
N THR A 80 -13.16 -6.16 -11.40
CA THR A 80 -12.31 -7.19 -10.80
C THR A 80 -10.93 -7.17 -11.42
N ILE A 81 -9.91 -7.33 -10.59
CA ILE A 81 -8.53 -7.53 -11.01
C ILE A 81 -8.09 -8.95 -10.71
N ALA A 82 -7.24 -9.52 -11.55
CA ALA A 82 -6.67 -10.85 -11.38
C ALA A 82 -5.14 -10.74 -11.38
N LEU A 83 -4.52 -11.24 -10.32
CA LEU A 83 -3.08 -11.19 -10.10
C LEU A 83 -2.50 -12.60 -10.09
N SER A 84 -1.28 -12.74 -10.58
CA SER A 84 -0.56 -14.01 -10.56
C SER A 84 -0.20 -14.39 -9.14
N VAL A 85 -0.46 -15.65 -8.78
CA VAL A 85 0.04 -16.27 -7.55
C VAL A 85 1.49 -16.68 -7.78
N ASN A 86 2.35 -16.54 -6.76
CA ASN A 86 3.75 -16.95 -6.88
C ASN A 86 3.91 -18.47 -7.09
N GLY A 87 5.03 -18.86 -7.73
CA GLY A 87 5.28 -20.25 -8.10
C GLY A 87 5.28 -21.22 -6.91
N LYS A 88 5.86 -20.82 -5.76
CA LYS A 88 5.90 -21.67 -4.56
C LYS A 88 4.51 -21.97 -4.00
N LEU A 89 3.63 -20.98 -3.98
CA LEU A 89 2.25 -21.18 -3.53
C LEU A 89 1.44 -22.02 -4.55
N THR A 90 1.70 -21.85 -5.85
CA THR A 90 1.14 -22.69 -6.90
C THR A 90 1.56 -24.15 -6.74
N GLU A 91 2.84 -24.43 -6.50
CA GLU A 91 3.37 -25.75 -6.24
C GLU A 91 2.73 -26.36 -4.98
N TRP A 92 2.70 -25.59 -3.90
CA TRP A 92 2.10 -26.01 -2.65
C TRP A 92 0.62 -26.43 -2.82
N PHE A 93 -0.19 -25.63 -3.53
CA PHE A 93 -1.58 -26.00 -3.82
C PHE A 93 -1.67 -27.30 -4.64
N ASN A 94 -0.84 -27.44 -5.66
CA ASN A 94 -0.84 -28.65 -6.52
C ASN A 94 -0.42 -29.91 -5.76
N GLU A 95 0.39 -29.79 -4.70
CA GLU A 95 0.82 -30.90 -3.86
C GLU A 95 -0.20 -31.25 -2.76
N HIS A 96 -1.02 -30.29 -2.31
CA HIS A 96 -1.90 -30.45 -1.14
C HIS A 96 -3.40 -30.42 -1.51
N THR A 97 -3.73 -30.46 -2.79
CA THR A 97 -5.11 -30.59 -3.26
C THR A 97 -5.26 -31.88 -4.07
N ASP A 98 -6.43 -32.52 -3.95
CA ASP A 98 -6.76 -33.74 -4.71
C ASP A 98 -7.11 -33.45 -6.19
N PHE A 99 -6.85 -32.24 -6.68
CA PHE A 99 -7.07 -31.85 -8.06
C PHE A 99 -5.84 -32.15 -8.93
N MET A 100 -6.08 -32.34 -10.22
CA MET A 100 -4.98 -32.31 -11.20
C MET A 100 -4.27 -30.96 -11.13
N PRO A 101 -2.93 -30.94 -11.32
CA PRO A 101 -2.17 -29.68 -11.32
C PRO A 101 -2.82 -28.63 -12.22
N THR A 102 -3.04 -27.43 -11.68
CA THR A 102 -3.75 -26.35 -12.38
C THR A 102 -3.11 -24.99 -12.11
N LYS A 103 -3.73 -23.95 -12.67
CA LYS A 103 -3.32 -22.55 -12.48
C LYS A 103 -4.15 -21.93 -11.37
N TYR A 104 -3.53 -21.00 -10.64
CA TYR A 104 -4.16 -20.23 -9.58
C TYR A 104 -3.97 -18.76 -9.83
N GLN A 105 -4.99 -17.97 -9.54
CA GLN A 105 -4.92 -16.51 -9.56
C GLN A 105 -5.61 -15.92 -8.33
N PHE A 106 -5.10 -14.79 -7.87
CA PHE A 106 -5.70 -13.99 -6.81
C PHE A 106 -6.65 -12.98 -7.44
N PHE A 107 -7.90 -12.99 -7.03
CA PHE A 107 -8.94 -12.09 -7.51
C PHE A 107 -9.28 -11.08 -6.43
N SER A 108 -9.30 -9.81 -6.80
CA SER A 108 -9.63 -8.71 -5.90
C SER A 108 -10.54 -7.71 -6.59
N SER A 109 -11.16 -6.83 -5.81
CA SER A 109 -11.93 -5.72 -6.34
C SER A 109 -11.03 -4.57 -6.79
N LYS A 110 -11.39 -3.92 -7.87
CA LYS A 110 -10.79 -2.66 -8.33
C LYS A 110 -10.82 -1.57 -7.25
N SER A 111 -11.80 -1.61 -6.33
CA SER A 111 -11.90 -0.67 -5.21
C SER A 111 -10.71 -0.73 -4.25
N GLU A 112 -10.02 -1.88 -4.16
CA GLU A 112 -8.81 -2.00 -3.36
C GLU A 112 -7.65 -1.15 -3.92
N LEU A 113 -7.52 -1.07 -5.25
CA LEU A 113 -6.55 -0.17 -5.88
C LEU A 113 -6.88 1.30 -5.59
N TYR A 114 -8.18 1.65 -5.68
CA TYR A 114 -8.62 3.00 -5.34
C TYR A 114 -8.34 3.34 -3.88
N ARG A 115 -8.54 2.40 -2.96
CA ARG A 115 -8.23 2.55 -1.53
C ARG A 115 -6.75 2.88 -1.31
N ILE A 116 -5.85 2.14 -1.96
CA ILE A 116 -4.39 2.42 -1.89
C ILE A 116 -4.08 3.82 -2.40
N MET A 117 -4.55 4.17 -3.60
CA MET A 117 -4.28 5.48 -4.20
C MET A 117 -4.83 6.63 -3.35
N SER A 118 -6.02 6.46 -2.76
CA SER A 118 -6.63 7.43 -1.87
C SER A 118 -5.83 7.57 -0.57
N THR A 119 -5.34 6.46 -0.01
CA THR A 119 -4.47 6.47 1.17
C THR A 119 -3.19 7.26 0.91
N VAL A 120 -2.54 7.03 -0.22
CA VAL A 120 -1.31 7.77 -0.60
C VAL A 120 -1.60 9.27 -0.75
N ARG A 121 -2.70 9.64 -1.44
CA ARG A 121 -3.10 11.06 -1.57
C ARG A 121 -3.36 11.72 -0.22
N ASN A 122 -4.11 11.05 0.65
CA ASN A 122 -4.43 11.58 1.97
C ASN A 122 -3.15 11.75 2.81
N LYS A 123 -2.25 10.76 2.81
CA LYS A 123 -0.96 10.87 3.52
C LYS A 123 -0.12 12.07 3.04
N ILE A 124 -0.10 12.33 1.73
CA ILE A 124 0.62 13.50 1.17
C ILE A 124 -0.09 14.81 1.58
N LEU A 125 -1.42 14.84 1.54
CA LEU A 125 -2.20 16.02 1.93
C LEU A 125 -2.01 16.32 3.42
N ASP A 126 -2.18 15.34 4.29
CA ASP A 126 -2.02 15.49 5.73
C ASP A 126 -0.61 15.98 6.09
N TRP A 127 0.41 15.43 5.41
CA TRP A 127 1.78 15.90 5.58
C TRP A 127 1.96 17.36 5.13
N ALA A 128 1.36 17.77 4.01
CA ALA A 128 1.42 19.14 3.54
C ALA A 128 0.73 20.13 4.51
N LEU A 129 -0.42 19.72 5.06
CA LEU A 129 -1.14 20.50 6.07
C LEU A 129 -0.32 20.64 7.36
N LEU A 130 0.35 19.56 7.81
CA LEU A 130 1.24 19.60 8.96
C LEU A 130 2.41 20.59 8.78
N LEU A 131 2.98 20.67 7.57
CA LEU A 131 4.02 21.65 7.27
C LEU A 131 3.46 23.09 7.38
N ASP A 132 2.31 23.35 6.78
CA ASP A 132 1.65 24.64 6.80
C ASP A 132 1.31 25.10 8.23
N GLU A 133 0.70 24.23 9.04
CA GLU A 133 0.36 24.46 10.45
C GLU A 133 1.58 24.80 11.32
N ASN A 134 2.75 24.30 10.94
CA ASN A 134 4.01 24.59 11.63
C ASN A 134 4.79 25.76 11.00
N GLY A 135 4.15 26.52 10.10
CA GLY A 135 4.75 27.70 9.46
C GLY A 135 5.86 27.37 8.45
N ILE A 136 5.87 26.15 7.90
CA ILE A 136 6.85 25.69 6.89
C ILE A 136 6.18 25.81 5.51
N VAL A 137 6.13 27.03 5.00
CA VAL A 137 5.39 27.35 3.77
C VAL A 137 6.31 27.41 2.55
N GLY A 138 7.54 27.86 2.76
CA GLY A 138 8.51 28.12 1.70
C GLY A 138 8.11 29.27 0.79
N GLU A 139 9.07 29.90 0.15
CA GLU A 139 8.83 30.92 -0.89
C GLU A 139 9.46 30.45 -2.19
N GLY A 140 8.66 30.38 -3.26
CA GLY A 140 9.11 29.90 -4.56
C GLY A 140 9.77 28.50 -4.53
N MET A 141 9.27 27.59 -3.70
CA MET A 141 9.85 26.25 -3.46
C MET A 141 11.23 26.30 -2.77
N THR A 142 11.56 27.41 -2.09
CA THR A 142 12.79 27.56 -1.28
C THR A 142 12.41 27.63 0.19
N PHE A 143 13.17 26.94 1.04
CA PHE A 143 12.95 26.90 2.49
C PHE A 143 14.14 27.55 3.20
N THR A 144 13.84 28.36 4.19
CA THR A 144 14.83 28.98 5.07
C THR A 144 15.47 27.94 5.99
N ASP A 145 16.61 28.25 6.58
CA ASP A 145 17.26 27.35 7.54
C ASP A 145 16.43 27.18 8.84
N VAL A 146 15.59 28.17 9.16
CA VAL A 146 14.63 28.08 10.27
C VAL A 146 13.55 27.04 9.93
N GLU A 147 12.92 27.13 8.76
CA GLU A 147 11.89 26.17 8.33
C GLU A 147 12.44 24.73 8.26
N LYS A 148 13.67 24.56 7.73
CA LYS A 148 14.33 23.24 7.69
C LYS A 148 14.54 22.67 9.09
N LYS A 149 15.06 23.48 10.03
CA LYS A 149 15.25 23.07 11.43
C LYS A 149 13.92 22.77 12.11
N THR A 150 12.89 23.59 11.85
CA THR A 150 11.54 23.35 12.37
C THR A 150 11.00 22.02 11.86
N ALA A 151 11.08 21.74 10.55
CA ALA A 151 10.64 20.49 9.96
C ALA A 151 11.33 19.26 10.57
N GLN A 152 12.65 19.36 10.78
CA GLN A 152 13.45 18.25 11.34
C GLN A 152 13.24 18.03 12.84
N ASN A 153 12.92 19.08 13.60
CA ASN A 153 12.80 19.02 15.06
C ASN A 153 11.37 18.91 15.55
N THR A 154 10.37 19.14 14.70
CA THR A 154 8.96 19.06 15.09
C THR A 154 8.58 17.60 15.26
N GLN A 155 8.33 17.18 16.49
CA GLN A 155 8.03 15.80 16.86
C GLN A 155 6.82 15.23 16.10
N VAL A 156 5.81 16.06 15.83
CA VAL A 156 4.61 15.66 15.08
C VAL A 156 4.97 15.30 13.62
N ILE A 157 5.81 16.13 12.97
CA ILE A 157 6.26 15.88 11.59
C ILE A 157 7.09 14.59 11.54
N ASN A 158 8.02 14.41 12.48
CA ASN A 158 8.86 13.21 12.55
C ASN A 158 8.03 11.96 12.85
N ASN A 159 7.11 12.01 13.80
CA ASN A 159 6.23 10.87 14.10
C ASN A 159 5.34 10.51 12.90
N TYR A 160 4.84 11.50 12.17
CA TYR A 160 4.05 11.25 10.96
C TYR A 160 4.89 10.56 9.88
N THR A 161 6.13 11.01 9.65
CA THR A 161 7.03 10.43 8.65
C THR A 161 7.51 9.03 9.03
N ASN A 162 7.76 8.77 10.30
CA ASN A 162 8.27 7.47 10.79
C ASN A 162 7.20 6.37 10.80
N ASN A 163 5.92 6.74 10.80
CA ASN A 163 4.80 5.79 10.90
C ASN A 163 4.20 5.36 9.55
N PHE A 164 4.84 5.63 8.41
CA PHE A 164 4.32 5.20 7.11
C PHE A 164 4.20 3.69 6.97
N TYR A 165 5.03 2.93 7.68
CA TYR A 165 5.04 1.47 7.68
C TYR A 165 4.31 0.85 8.87
N ALA A 166 3.96 1.63 9.90
CA ALA A 166 3.20 1.15 11.04
C ALA A 166 1.72 1.02 10.68
N GLU A 167 1.05 0.06 11.30
CA GLU A 167 -0.41 0.00 11.30
C GLU A 167 -0.95 1.31 11.87
N VAL A 168 -2.01 1.84 11.26
CA VAL A 168 -2.84 2.88 11.86
C VAL A 168 -3.67 2.20 12.96
N SER A 169 -3.01 1.84 14.05
CA SER A 169 -3.70 1.50 15.29
C SER A 169 -4.22 2.79 15.89
N GLU A 170 -5.53 2.96 15.85
CA GLU A 170 -6.38 3.90 16.58
C GLU A 170 -5.64 5.13 17.15
N ILE A 171 -5.84 6.26 16.48
CA ILE A 171 -5.56 7.56 17.10
C ILE A 171 -6.61 7.70 18.21
N ASP A 172 -6.21 7.44 19.45
CA ASP A 172 -6.96 7.82 20.65
C ASP A 172 -7.08 9.36 20.65
N VAL A 173 -8.19 9.85 20.15
CA VAL A 173 -8.60 11.25 20.35
C VAL A 173 -9.02 11.37 21.81
N GLN A 174 -8.06 11.60 22.70
CA GLN A 174 -8.36 12.08 24.05
C GLN A 174 -8.90 13.51 23.91
N GLN A 175 -10.23 13.62 23.87
CA GLN A 175 -10.91 14.88 24.11
C GLN A 175 -10.60 15.30 25.54
N GLY A 176 -9.68 16.26 25.70
CA GLY A 176 -9.46 16.96 26.97
C GLY A 176 -10.72 17.72 27.36
N LYS A 177 -11.16 17.49 28.58
CA LYS A 177 -12.16 18.28 29.27
C LYS A 177 -11.58 19.65 29.65
#